data_b4943ac494b8a1e527a0bae2a3b956c9
#
_entry.id   b4943ac494b8a1e527a0bae2a3b956c9
#
_cell.length_a   1.000
_cell.length_b   1.000
_cell.length_c   1.000
_cell.angle_alpha   90.00
_cell.angle_beta   90.00
_cell.angle_gamma   90.00
#
_symmetry.space_group_name_H-M   'P 1'
#
loop_
_entity.id
_entity.type
_entity.pdbx_description
1 polymer ?
#
loop_
_entity_poly.entity_id
_entity_poly.type
_entity_poly.pdbx_seq_one_letter_code
_entity_poly.pdbx_strand_id
1 'polypeptide(L)'
;MNKAIIHLSDLHVSLHKDLNDLDLKSSIKTLLNSDVTDPDCLAFIDEFCSFVKQEYPDTELYLLVTGDIANVSEVDEYTAAQFYLERIIKELGISVSNTMIIPGDHDVNRDNNKYAHTNGKADNPHKKSYEYQEEKLKNFSD
;
A
#
# COMPACT_ATOMS: atom_id res chain seq x y z
N MET A 1 -12.43 16.59 22.63
CA MET A 1 -12.59 15.96 21.30
C MET A 1 -11.88 14.62 21.37
N ASN A 2 -12.57 13.54 21.08
CA ASN A 2 -11.97 12.20 21.06
C ASN A 2 -11.06 12.07 19.84
N LYS A 3 -10.03 11.21 19.94
CA LYS A 3 -9.11 10.91 18.84
C LYS A 3 -9.03 9.41 18.64
N ALA A 4 -8.99 8.96 17.39
CA ALA A 4 -8.81 7.55 17.05
C ALA A 4 -7.85 7.41 15.87
N ILE A 5 -7.14 6.28 15.83
CA ILE A 5 -6.24 5.91 14.75
C ILE A 5 -6.88 4.73 13.99
N ILE A 6 -7.05 4.91 12.71
CA ILE A 6 -7.33 3.82 11.78
C ILE A 6 -5.99 3.29 11.32
N HIS A 7 -5.70 2.03 11.62
CA HIS A 7 -4.48 1.37 11.20
C HIS A 7 -4.80 0.34 10.12
N LEU A 8 -4.26 0.56 8.93
CA LEU A 8 -4.33 -0.37 7.81
C LEU A 8 -2.94 -0.94 7.58
N SER A 9 -2.83 -2.24 7.40
CA SER A 9 -1.59 -2.91 7.01
C SER A 9 -1.88 -4.00 6.00
N ASP A 10 -0.86 -4.39 5.23
CA ASP A 10 -0.92 -5.54 4.33
C ASP A 10 -2.10 -5.46 3.34
N LEU A 11 -2.27 -4.32 2.69
CA LEU A 11 -3.35 -4.09 1.72
C LEU A 11 -3.20 -4.99 0.50
N HIS A 12 -1.96 -5.26 0.07
CA HIS A 12 -1.62 -6.11 -1.06
C HIS A 12 -2.52 -5.87 -2.28
N VAL A 13 -2.72 -4.60 -2.64
CA VAL A 13 -3.46 -4.27 -3.86
C VAL A 13 -2.80 -4.97 -5.03
N SER A 14 -3.56 -5.81 -5.75
CA SER A 14 -3.00 -6.67 -6.79
C SER A 14 -3.61 -6.39 -8.15
N LEU A 15 -2.86 -6.72 -9.21
CA LEU A 15 -3.39 -6.72 -10.58
C LEU A 15 -4.48 -7.80 -10.71
N HIS A 16 -5.62 -7.44 -11.29
CA HIS A 16 -6.76 -8.35 -11.48
C HIS A 16 -6.40 -9.62 -12.28
N LYS A 17 -5.31 -9.55 -13.06
CA LYS A 17 -4.84 -10.68 -13.89
C LYS A 17 -4.10 -11.76 -13.13
N ASP A 18 -3.56 -11.46 -11.98
CA ASP A 18 -2.65 -12.36 -11.26
C ASP A 18 -3.36 -13.39 -10.37
N LEU A 19 -4.67 -13.20 -10.14
CA LEU A 19 -5.47 -14.14 -9.35
C LEU A 19 -5.61 -15.53 -9.98
N ASN A 20 -5.36 -15.67 -11.28
CA ASN A 20 -5.47 -16.94 -12.01
C ASN A 20 -4.12 -17.65 -12.24
N ASP A 21 -2.99 -16.94 -12.10
CA ASP A 21 -1.67 -17.45 -12.50
C ASP A 21 -0.74 -17.72 -11.32
N LEU A 22 -1.11 -17.29 -10.14
CA LEU A 22 -0.37 -17.61 -8.95
C LEU A 22 -0.87 -18.95 -8.41
N ASP A 23 0.03 -19.92 -8.41
CA ASP A 23 0.00 -21.14 -7.61
C ASP A 23 -0.11 -20.78 -6.09
N LEU A 24 -1.04 -19.89 -5.79
CA LEU A 24 -1.38 -19.40 -4.47
C LEU A 24 -2.12 -20.52 -3.73
N LYS A 25 -1.33 -21.47 -3.25
CA LYS A 25 -1.72 -22.33 -2.14
C LYS A 25 -2.00 -21.52 -0.85
N SER A 26 -1.86 -20.22 -0.87
CA SER A 26 -2.24 -19.34 0.21
C SER A 26 -3.53 -18.61 -0.16
N SER A 27 -4.55 -18.91 0.59
CA SER A 27 -5.92 -18.41 0.50
C SER A 27 -6.07 -16.92 0.86
N ILE A 28 -5.11 -16.09 0.56
CA ILE A 28 -5.25 -14.64 0.76
C ILE A 28 -5.89 -14.08 -0.51
N LYS A 29 -7.21 -14.04 -0.54
CA LYS A 29 -7.92 -13.15 -1.45
C LYS A 29 -7.53 -11.75 -1.04
N THR A 30 -6.76 -11.07 -1.89
CA THR A 30 -6.59 -9.62 -1.75
C THR A 30 -7.98 -9.00 -1.91
N LEU A 31 -8.39 -8.25 -0.88
CA LEU A 31 -9.71 -7.58 -0.88
C LEU A 31 -9.75 -6.44 -1.89
N LEU A 32 -8.60 -5.89 -2.24
CA LEU A 32 -8.46 -4.78 -3.16
C LEU A 32 -7.63 -5.19 -4.38
N ASN A 33 -8.11 -4.84 -5.56
CA ASN A 33 -7.42 -5.07 -6.82
C ASN A 33 -7.18 -3.75 -7.58
N SER A 34 -6.44 -3.80 -8.68
CA SER A 34 -6.12 -2.62 -9.48
C SER A 34 -7.29 -2.11 -10.34
N ASP A 35 -8.39 -2.86 -10.43
CA ASP A 35 -9.61 -2.37 -11.07
C ASP A 35 -10.39 -1.50 -10.07
N VAL A 36 -10.14 -0.20 -10.11
CA VAL A 36 -10.80 0.78 -9.24
C VAL A 36 -12.31 0.93 -9.50
N THR A 37 -12.84 0.26 -10.51
CA THR A 37 -14.28 0.19 -10.80
C THR A 37 -14.94 -1.09 -10.30
N ASP A 38 -14.16 -2.01 -9.74
CA ASP A 38 -14.67 -3.26 -9.18
C ASP A 38 -15.71 -2.98 -8.09
N PRO A 39 -16.95 -3.43 -8.27
CA PRO A 39 -18.05 -3.14 -7.35
C PRO A 39 -17.83 -3.74 -5.96
N ASP A 40 -17.14 -4.87 -5.85
CA ASP A 40 -16.88 -5.52 -4.57
C ASP A 40 -15.84 -4.73 -3.76
N CYS A 41 -14.78 -4.22 -4.43
CA CYS A 41 -13.81 -3.32 -3.81
C CYS A 41 -14.46 -2.03 -3.33
N LEU A 42 -15.31 -1.42 -4.16
CA LEU A 42 -15.99 -0.18 -3.82
C LEU A 42 -17.00 -0.38 -2.67
N ALA A 43 -17.76 -1.47 -2.69
CA ALA A 43 -18.69 -1.81 -1.62
C ALA A 43 -17.96 -2.03 -0.29
N PHE A 44 -16.82 -2.73 -0.31
CA PHE A 44 -16.00 -2.93 0.89
C PHE A 44 -15.54 -1.61 1.49
N ILE A 45 -15.03 -0.67 0.67
CA ILE A 45 -14.60 0.64 1.14
C ILE A 45 -15.78 1.44 1.74
N ASP A 46 -16.93 1.39 1.10
CA ASP A 46 -18.13 2.11 1.56
C ASP A 46 -18.66 1.54 2.88
N GLU A 47 -18.69 0.21 3.03
CA GLU A 47 -19.08 -0.45 4.28
C GLU A 47 -18.09 -0.13 5.41
N PHE A 48 -16.78 -0.19 5.11
CA PHE A 48 -15.75 0.17 6.06
C PHE A 48 -15.91 1.62 6.55
N CYS A 49 -16.05 2.57 5.64
CA CYS A 49 -16.24 3.97 6.01
C CYS A 49 -17.52 4.20 6.80
N SER A 50 -18.61 3.51 6.43
CA SER A 50 -19.87 3.58 7.15
C SER A 50 -19.76 3.06 8.58
N PHE A 51 -19.08 1.93 8.75
CA PHE A 51 -18.79 1.36 10.07
C PHE A 51 -18.00 2.34 10.95
N VAL A 52 -16.91 2.91 10.41
CA VAL A 52 -16.09 3.87 11.16
C VAL A 52 -16.88 5.10 11.58
N LYS A 53 -17.71 5.66 10.69
CA LYS A 53 -18.58 6.82 11.02
C LYS A 53 -19.58 6.49 12.12
N GLN A 54 -20.11 5.28 12.12
CA GLN A 54 -21.08 4.83 13.12
C GLN A 54 -20.46 4.62 14.50
N GLU A 55 -19.30 3.96 14.53
CA GLU A 55 -18.64 3.59 15.79
C GLU A 55 -17.89 4.77 16.44
N TYR A 56 -17.44 5.73 15.63
CA TYR A 56 -16.62 6.85 16.09
C TYR A 56 -17.19 8.21 15.68
N PRO A 57 -18.46 8.50 16.06
CA PRO A 57 -19.04 9.81 15.76
C PRO A 57 -18.26 10.92 16.50
N ASP A 58 -18.17 12.08 15.90
CA ASP A 58 -17.52 13.28 16.47
C ASP A 58 -16.07 13.06 16.97
N THR A 59 -15.35 12.13 16.33
CA THR A 59 -13.99 11.76 16.66
C THR A 59 -13.02 12.29 15.59
N GLU A 60 -11.94 12.93 16.03
CA GLU A 60 -10.83 13.29 15.13
C GLU A 60 -10.08 12.02 14.73
N LEU A 61 -10.08 11.71 13.43
CA LEU A 61 -9.50 10.49 12.90
C LEU A 61 -8.10 10.73 12.33
N TYR A 62 -7.23 9.75 12.55
CA TYR A 62 -5.89 9.63 12.00
C TYR A 62 -5.81 8.35 11.18
N LEU A 63 -5.12 8.39 10.03
CA LEU A 63 -4.88 7.22 9.20
C LEU A 63 -3.40 6.85 9.24
N LEU A 64 -3.12 5.62 9.63
CA LEU A 64 -1.79 5.02 9.58
C LEU A 64 -1.83 3.82 8.65
N VAL A 65 -1.03 3.85 7.58
CA VAL A 65 -0.87 2.72 6.65
C VAL A 65 0.55 2.19 6.81
N THR A 66 0.69 0.90 7.13
CA THR A 66 2.00 0.29 7.38
C THR A 66 2.17 -0.98 6.58
N GLY A 67 3.15 -0.95 5.67
CA GLY A 67 3.62 -2.12 4.94
C GLY A 67 2.68 -2.64 3.86
N ASP A 68 3.30 -3.21 2.85
CA ASP A 68 2.71 -4.06 1.82
C ASP A 68 1.44 -3.49 1.19
N ILE A 69 1.54 -2.25 0.72
CA ILE A 69 0.46 -1.52 0.04
C ILE A 69 0.17 -2.17 -1.31
N ALA A 70 1.23 -2.42 -2.08
CA ALA A 70 1.20 -3.14 -3.35
C ALA A 70 1.56 -4.63 -3.15
N ASN A 71 1.15 -5.48 -4.07
CA ASN A 71 1.47 -6.91 -4.01
C ASN A 71 2.85 -7.22 -4.63
N VAL A 72 3.17 -6.63 -5.79
CA VAL A 72 4.42 -6.86 -6.53
C VAL A 72 5.12 -5.57 -6.94
N SER A 73 4.71 -4.44 -6.41
CA SER A 73 5.32 -3.12 -6.67
C SER A 73 5.16 -2.63 -8.12
N GLU A 74 4.01 -2.89 -8.73
CA GLU A 74 3.67 -2.37 -10.04
C GLU A 74 2.97 -1.02 -9.94
N VAL A 75 3.16 -0.16 -10.96
CA VAL A 75 2.61 1.20 -10.98
C VAL A 75 1.09 1.21 -10.86
N ASP A 76 0.41 0.27 -11.51
CA ASP A 76 -1.05 0.19 -11.50
C ASP A 76 -1.59 -0.18 -10.11
N GLU A 77 -0.84 -0.98 -9.33
CA GLU A 77 -1.18 -1.32 -7.95
C GLU A 77 -1.13 -0.09 -7.05
N TYR A 78 -0.08 0.75 -7.20
CA TYR A 78 0.02 2.00 -6.44
C TYR A 78 -1.04 3.02 -6.85
N THR A 79 -1.35 3.11 -8.14
CA THR A 79 -2.40 3.99 -8.64
C THR A 79 -3.75 3.61 -8.05
N ALA A 80 -4.05 2.33 -7.99
CA ALA A 80 -5.28 1.82 -7.37
C ALA A 80 -5.27 2.02 -5.85
N ALA A 81 -4.16 1.72 -5.18
CA ALA A 81 -4.01 1.95 -3.75
C ALA A 81 -4.23 3.42 -3.38
N GLN A 82 -3.65 4.34 -4.16
CA GLN A 82 -3.88 5.78 -3.99
C GLN A 82 -5.36 6.12 -4.10
N PHE A 83 -6.05 5.62 -5.13
CA PHE A 83 -7.48 5.85 -5.33
C PHE A 83 -8.30 5.39 -4.11
N TYR A 84 -8.05 4.18 -3.58
CA TYR A 84 -8.78 3.66 -2.43
C TYR A 84 -8.48 4.44 -1.15
N LEU A 85 -7.23 4.79 -0.91
CA LEU A 85 -6.84 5.58 0.27
C LEU A 85 -7.41 7.00 0.21
N GLU A 86 -7.38 7.66 -0.95
CA GLU A 86 -7.99 8.97 -1.14
C GLU A 86 -9.52 8.93 -0.91
N ARG A 87 -10.19 7.86 -1.35
CA ARG A 87 -11.61 7.66 -1.09
C ARG A 87 -11.88 7.53 0.41
N ILE A 88 -11.12 6.71 1.14
CA ILE A 88 -11.24 6.56 2.61
C ILE A 88 -11.01 7.90 3.30
N ILE A 89 -9.94 8.60 2.98
CA ILE A 89 -9.59 9.91 3.55
C ILE A 89 -10.74 10.90 3.34
N LYS A 90 -11.26 10.98 2.12
CA LYS A 90 -12.36 11.88 1.76
C LYS A 90 -13.65 11.52 2.48
N GLU A 91 -14.04 10.24 2.46
CA GLU A 91 -15.30 9.77 3.09
C GLU A 91 -15.28 9.95 4.60
N LEU A 92 -14.14 9.74 5.24
CA LEU A 92 -14.00 9.90 6.70
C LEU A 92 -13.65 11.32 7.14
N GLY A 93 -13.42 12.23 6.19
CA GLY A 93 -13.04 13.63 6.50
C GLY A 93 -11.68 13.73 7.19
N ILE A 94 -10.75 12.79 6.93
CA ILE A 94 -9.42 12.80 7.51
C ILE A 94 -8.57 13.87 6.82
N SER A 95 -7.87 14.70 7.61
CA SER A 95 -6.89 15.63 7.05
C SER A 95 -5.67 14.88 6.53
N VAL A 96 -5.09 15.34 5.42
CA VAL A 96 -3.82 14.81 4.90
C VAL A 96 -2.71 14.90 5.96
N SER A 97 -2.71 15.96 6.78
CA SER A 97 -1.77 16.11 7.91
C SER A 97 -1.93 15.06 9.02
N ASN A 98 -3.06 14.36 9.04
CA ASN A 98 -3.36 13.26 9.97
C ASN A 98 -3.17 11.89 9.31
N THR A 99 -2.49 11.84 8.15
CA THR A 99 -2.23 10.60 7.40
C THR A 99 -0.74 10.31 7.40
N MET A 100 -0.37 9.07 7.72
CA MET A 100 1.00 8.57 7.64
C MET A 100 1.01 7.26 6.86
N ILE A 101 1.94 7.14 5.92
CA ILE A 101 2.13 5.94 5.11
C ILE A 101 3.59 5.49 5.26
N ILE A 102 3.79 4.22 5.59
CA ILE A 102 5.10 3.58 5.73
C ILE A 102 5.12 2.37 4.81
N PRO A 103 6.05 2.28 3.85
CA PRO A 103 6.14 1.15 2.94
C PRO A 103 6.62 -0.13 3.62
N GLY A 104 6.20 -1.28 3.08
CA GLY A 104 6.68 -2.60 3.44
C GLY A 104 7.69 -3.18 2.44
N ASP A 105 7.99 -4.45 2.55
CA ASP A 105 8.97 -5.11 1.67
C ASP A 105 8.38 -5.49 0.30
N HIS A 106 7.06 -5.68 0.19
CA HIS A 106 6.36 -5.84 -1.08
C HIS A 106 6.28 -4.52 -1.88
N ASP A 107 6.38 -3.40 -1.21
CA ASP A 107 6.39 -2.07 -1.84
C ASP A 107 7.74 -1.73 -2.49
N VAL A 108 8.71 -2.63 -2.41
CA VAL A 108 10.03 -2.45 -2.99
C VAL A 108 10.14 -3.26 -4.27
N ASN A 109 10.37 -2.59 -5.40
CA ASN A 109 10.56 -3.27 -6.68
C ASN A 109 11.75 -4.22 -6.63
N ARG A 110 11.45 -5.53 -6.66
CA ARG A 110 12.45 -6.61 -6.51
C ARG A 110 13.39 -6.72 -7.71
N ASP A 111 12.96 -6.30 -8.89
CA ASP A 111 13.81 -6.36 -10.09
C ASP A 111 14.86 -5.25 -10.08
N ASN A 112 14.51 -4.05 -9.67
CA ASN A 112 15.48 -2.99 -9.40
C ASN A 112 16.46 -3.40 -8.28
N ASN A 113 15.99 -4.14 -7.28
CA ASN A 113 16.85 -4.70 -6.24
C ASN A 113 17.86 -5.73 -6.73
N LYS A 114 17.52 -6.58 -7.71
CA LYS A 114 18.46 -7.54 -8.29
C LYS A 114 19.59 -6.82 -9.03
N TYR A 115 19.28 -5.74 -9.76
CA TYR A 115 20.29 -4.94 -10.45
C TYR A 115 21.21 -4.20 -9.46
N ALA A 116 20.67 -3.58 -8.44
CA ALA A 116 21.46 -2.94 -7.39
C ALA A 116 22.37 -3.96 -6.68
N HIS A 117 21.86 -5.17 -6.41
CA HIS A 117 22.62 -6.22 -5.73
C HIS A 117 23.70 -6.84 -6.63
N THR A 118 23.47 -7.00 -7.93
CA THR A 118 24.46 -7.53 -8.88
C THR A 118 25.55 -6.52 -9.20
N ASN A 119 25.20 -5.27 -9.44
CA ASN A 119 26.16 -4.21 -9.71
C ASN A 119 27.01 -3.84 -8.49
N GLY A 120 26.44 -3.88 -7.30
CA GLY A 120 27.16 -3.62 -6.04
C GLY A 120 28.15 -4.74 -5.64
N LYS A 121 27.97 -5.98 -6.14
CA LYS A 121 28.90 -7.08 -5.91
C LYS A 121 30.17 -7.01 -6.78
N ALA A 122 30.06 -6.37 -7.97
CA ALA A 122 31.17 -6.32 -8.92
C ALA A 122 32.24 -5.30 -8.54
N ASP A 123 31.89 -4.18 -7.91
CA ASP A 123 32.80 -3.04 -7.79
C ASP A 123 33.28 -2.71 -6.37
N ASN A 124 32.57 -3.00 -5.31
CA ASN A 124 33.07 -2.74 -3.95
C ASN A 124 32.21 -3.40 -2.84
N PRO A 125 32.74 -4.38 -2.09
CA PRO A 125 31.99 -5.03 -1.01
C PRO A 125 31.63 -4.13 0.19
N HIS A 126 32.18 -2.93 0.28
CA HIS A 126 31.97 -2.00 1.39
C HIS A 126 31.04 -0.80 1.07
N LYS A 127 30.67 -0.59 -0.19
CA LYS A 127 29.78 0.50 -0.62
C LYS A 127 28.29 0.27 -0.33
N LYS A 128 27.97 -0.74 0.44
CA LYS A 128 26.80 -1.59 0.31
C LYS A 128 25.53 -1.21 1.03
N SER A 129 25.53 -0.29 1.95
CA SER A 129 24.28 -0.14 2.73
C SER A 129 23.47 1.11 2.40
N TYR A 130 24.14 2.21 2.12
CA TYR A 130 23.44 3.49 1.92
C TYR A 130 22.92 3.67 0.49
N GLU A 131 23.74 3.38 -0.52
CA GLU A 131 23.31 3.50 -1.94
C GLU A 131 22.21 2.52 -2.28
N TYR A 132 22.22 1.33 -1.68
CA TYR A 132 21.17 0.33 -1.81
C TYR A 132 19.83 0.77 -1.21
N GLN A 133 19.86 1.47 -0.08
CA GLN A 133 18.65 2.02 0.53
C GLN A 133 18.11 3.23 -0.24
N GLU A 134 18.97 4.07 -0.80
CA GLU A 134 18.55 5.21 -1.63
C GLU A 134 17.89 4.75 -2.94
N GLU A 135 18.41 3.72 -3.60
CA GLU A 135 17.76 3.16 -4.80
C GLU A 135 16.44 2.46 -4.48
N LYS A 136 16.35 1.79 -3.34
CA LYS A 136 15.09 1.21 -2.88
C LYS A 136 13.99 2.25 -2.65
N LEU A 137 14.36 3.41 -2.16
CA LEU A 137 13.42 4.47 -1.79
C LEU A 137 13.07 5.41 -2.96
N LYS A 138 13.77 5.34 -4.09
CA LYS A 138 13.47 6.18 -5.28
C LYS A 138 12.06 5.95 -5.83
N ASN A 139 11.53 4.73 -5.71
CA ASN A 139 10.17 4.42 -6.18
C ASN A 139 9.07 5.06 -5.31
N PHE A 140 9.42 5.69 -4.19
CA PHE A 140 8.48 6.40 -3.31
C PHE A 140 8.53 7.93 -3.47
N SER A 141 9.42 8.47 -4.31
CA SER A 141 9.65 9.91 -4.46
C SER A 141 9.22 10.50 -5.81
N ASP A 142 8.81 9.67 -6.74
CA ASP A 142 8.26 10.06 -8.05
C ASP A 142 6.74 9.83 -8.07
#